data_101d41aff65da6d91f8ed8f2e1f03833
#
_entry.id   101d41aff65da6d91f8ed8f2e1f03833
#
_cell.length_a   1.000
_cell.length_b   1.000
_cell.length_c   1.000
_cell.angle_alpha   90.00
_cell.angle_beta   90.00
_cell.angle_gamma   90.00
#
_symmetry.space_group_name_H-M   'P 1'
#
loop_
_entity.id
_entity.type
_entity.pdbx_description
1 polymer ?
#
loop_
_entity_poly.entity_id
_entity_poly.type
_entity_poly.pdbx_seq_one_letter_code
_entity_poly.pdbx_strand_id
1 'polypeptide(L)'
;MHGEDDTGFVPRLIDISKKKGFSAYVEEGINRWPAVHRLDAAYLYRLALEKAPAGSRLNGVADEGVPFRDIAGVIGKQLNVPVISISREEAVAHFGFISTLASLDIPRSSAATQELLGWRPVQRALIPDLEQTHYFNN
;
A
#
# COMPACT_ATOMS: atom_id res chain seq x y z
N MET A 1 1.92 -5.07 1.94
CA MET A 1 2.61 -4.81 3.23
C MET A 1 3.55 -3.64 3.06
N HIS A 2 3.77 -2.89 4.12
CA HIS A 2 4.71 -1.75 4.15
C HIS A 2 5.51 -1.75 5.46
N GLY A 3 6.54 -0.90 5.57
CA GLY A 3 7.41 -0.80 6.73
C GLY A 3 8.88 -0.67 6.34
N GLU A 4 9.77 -0.66 7.31
CA GLU A 4 11.21 -0.68 7.05
C GLU A 4 11.60 -1.93 6.26
N ASP A 5 12.62 -1.81 5.42
CA ASP A 5 13.11 -2.86 4.53
C ASP A 5 12.08 -3.42 3.54
N ASP A 6 11.05 -2.63 3.22
CA ASP A 6 10.07 -2.98 2.21
C ASP A 6 10.75 -3.04 0.82
N THR A 7 10.58 -4.15 0.12
CA THR A 7 11.09 -4.37 -1.23
C THR A 7 9.95 -4.54 -2.25
N GLY A 8 8.73 -4.29 -1.80
CA GLY A 8 7.53 -4.56 -2.58
C GLY A 8 7.08 -3.40 -3.46
N PHE A 9 5.81 -3.07 -3.32
CA PHE A 9 5.13 -2.16 -4.24
C PHE A 9 5.47 -0.69 -4.03
N VAL A 10 5.52 -0.24 -2.76
CA VAL A 10 5.81 1.18 -2.44
C VAL A 10 7.17 1.63 -2.97
N PRO A 11 8.27 0.89 -2.72
CA PRO A 11 9.58 1.26 -3.28
C PRO A 11 9.58 1.35 -4.81
N ARG A 12 8.81 0.51 -5.49
CA ARG A 12 8.69 0.56 -6.95
C ARG A 12 8.01 1.83 -7.43
N LEU A 13 6.95 2.26 -6.74
CA LEU A 13 6.29 3.54 -7.04
C LEU A 13 7.25 4.71 -6.86
N ILE A 14 8.04 4.68 -5.81
CA ILE A 14 9.06 5.70 -5.53
C ILE A 14 10.11 5.74 -6.63
N ASP A 15 10.62 4.57 -7.04
CA ASP A 15 11.62 4.46 -8.12
C ASP A 15 11.08 4.98 -9.45
N ILE A 16 9.85 4.64 -9.81
CA ILE A 16 9.20 5.15 -11.01
C ILE A 16 9.12 6.68 -10.95
N SER A 17 8.68 7.23 -9.83
CA SER A 17 8.57 8.68 -9.65
C SER A 17 9.91 9.39 -9.75
N LYS A 18 10.98 8.80 -9.21
CA LYS A 18 12.35 9.31 -9.34
C LYS A 18 12.79 9.32 -10.81
N LYS A 19 12.58 8.23 -11.52
CA LYS A 19 13.01 8.07 -12.93
C LYS A 19 12.23 8.97 -13.87
N LYS A 20 10.94 9.14 -13.63
CA LYS A 20 10.05 9.94 -14.49
C LYS A 20 10.06 11.43 -14.14
N GLY A 21 10.46 11.79 -12.92
CA GLY A 21 10.46 13.18 -12.47
C GLY A 21 9.11 13.68 -11.98
N PHE A 22 8.14 12.81 -11.81
CA PHE A 22 6.82 13.12 -11.25
C PHE A 22 6.17 11.87 -10.64
N SER A 23 5.27 12.10 -9.70
CA SER A 23 4.45 11.05 -9.09
C SER A 23 3.08 11.06 -9.76
N ALA A 24 2.58 9.91 -10.17
CA ALA A 24 1.35 9.83 -10.96
C ALA A 24 0.27 8.99 -10.26
N TYR A 25 -0.98 9.35 -10.53
CA TYR A 25 -2.15 8.52 -10.25
C TYR A 25 -3.04 8.48 -11.50
N VAL A 26 -3.86 7.45 -11.61
CA VAL A 26 -4.69 7.21 -12.78
C VAL A 26 -6.04 7.89 -12.62
N GLU A 27 -6.46 8.70 -13.61
CA GLU A 27 -7.73 9.42 -13.65
C GLU A 27 -7.90 10.30 -12.40
N GLU A 28 -8.91 10.06 -11.57
CA GLU A 28 -9.15 10.81 -10.33
C GLU A 28 -8.35 10.28 -9.13
N GLY A 29 -7.73 9.12 -9.27
CA GLY A 29 -6.93 8.48 -8.21
C GLY A 29 -7.73 8.06 -6.98
N ILE A 30 -9.04 7.86 -7.13
CA ILE A 30 -9.94 7.46 -6.04
C ILE A 30 -10.00 5.94 -5.82
N ASN A 31 -9.34 5.18 -6.67
CA ASN A 31 -9.18 3.75 -6.47
C ASN A 31 -8.39 3.50 -5.18
N ARG A 32 -8.84 2.53 -4.39
CA ARG A 32 -8.37 2.32 -3.02
C ARG A 32 -7.58 1.04 -2.89
N TRP A 33 -6.55 1.10 -2.05
CA TRP A 33 -5.70 -0.05 -1.75
C TRP A 33 -5.73 -0.41 -0.29
N PRO A 34 -5.86 -1.70 0.04
CA PRO A 34 -5.69 -2.16 1.41
C PRO A 34 -4.21 -2.19 1.76
N ALA A 35 -3.90 -1.95 3.01
CA ALA A 35 -2.51 -1.96 3.48
C ALA A 35 -2.40 -2.52 4.90
N VAL A 36 -1.23 -3.05 5.21
CA VAL A 36 -0.88 -3.53 6.54
C VAL A 36 0.61 -3.36 6.76
N HIS A 37 0.99 -2.91 7.95
CA HIS A 37 2.38 -2.86 8.35
C HIS A 37 2.94 -4.28 8.52
N ARG A 38 4.19 -4.50 8.09
CA ARG A 38 4.82 -5.84 8.11
C ARG A 38 4.81 -6.49 9.49
N LEU A 39 4.98 -5.70 10.55
CA LEU A 39 4.97 -6.23 11.92
C LEU A 39 3.57 -6.69 12.37
N ASP A 40 2.53 -5.97 11.96
CA ASP A 40 1.16 -6.40 12.20
C ASP A 40 0.81 -7.65 11.40
N ALA A 41 1.30 -7.76 10.17
CA ALA A 41 1.15 -8.97 9.37
C ALA A 41 1.87 -10.16 10.01
N ALA A 42 3.10 -9.98 10.49
CA ALA A 42 3.85 -11.04 11.17
C ALA A 42 3.11 -11.52 12.41
N TYR A 43 2.54 -10.62 13.19
CA TYR A 43 1.73 -10.96 14.35
C TYR A 43 0.48 -11.77 13.96
N LEU A 44 -0.17 -11.39 12.86
CA LEU A 44 -1.31 -12.14 12.33
C LEU A 44 -0.90 -13.57 11.94
N TYR A 45 0.22 -13.75 11.24
CA TYR A 45 0.72 -15.09 10.89
C TYR A 45 0.93 -15.95 12.12
N ARG A 46 1.51 -15.38 13.18
CA ARG A 46 1.68 -16.10 14.45
C ARG A 46 0.35 -16.54 15.05
N LEU A 47 -0.62 -15.63 15.15
CA LEU A 47 -1.95 -15.96 15.67
C LEU A 47 -2.66 -17.01 14.81
N ALA A 48 -2.50 -16.93 13.49
CA ALA A 48 -3.09 -17.89 12.57
C ALA A 48 -2.54 -19.30 12.80
N LEU A 49 -1.24 -19.43 12.98
CA LEU A 49 -0.60 -20.72 13.28
C LEU A 49 -1.03 -21.29 14.62
N GLU A 50 -1.22 -20.41 15.62
CA GLU A 50 -1.58 -20.85 16.99
C GLU A 50 -3.06 -21.15 17.17
N LYS A 51 -3.96 -20.41 16.49
CA LYS A 51 -5.39 -20.37 16.82
C LYS A 51 -6.35 -20.57 15.67
N ALA A 52 -5.94 -20.36 14.43
CA ALA A 52 -6.89 -20.40 13.32
C ALA A 52 -7.35 -21.85 13.03
N PRO A 53 -8.67 -22.09 12.91
CA PRO A 53 -9.17 -23.38 12.46
C PRO A 53 -8.66 -23.70 11.05
N ALA A 54 -8.44 -25.00 10.77
CA ALA A 54 -8.03 -25.44 9.45
C ALA A 54 -9.02 -24.97 8.37
N GLY A 55 -8.50 -24.49 7.25
CA GLY A 55 -9.33 -23.96 6.15
C GLY A 55 -9.78 -22.52 6.32
N SER A 56 -9.36 -21.83 7.39
CA SER A 56 -9.70 -20.41 7.59
C SER A 56 -9.16 -19.53 6.47
N ARG A 57 -9.96 -18.54 6.07
CA ARG A 57 -9.54 -17.47 5.16
C ARG A 57 -9.39 -16.20 5.96
N LEU A 58 -8.20 -15.60 5.92
CA LEU A 58 -7.84 -14.46 6.76
C LEU A 58 -7.42 -13.28 5.88
N ASN A 59 -7.86 -12.09 6.24
CA ASN A 59 -7.44 -10.85 5.60
C ASN A 59 -6.52 -10.08 6.55
N GLY A 60 -5.26 -9.96 6.19
CA GLY A 60 -4.27 -9.17 6.94
C GLY A 60 -4.27 -7.73 6.49
N VAL A 61 -5.26 -6.97 6.92
CA VAL A 61 -5.49 -5.58 6.49
C VAL A 61 -5.70 -4.68 7.70
N ALA A 62 -4.94 -3.60 7.76
CA ALA A 62 -5.12 -2.53 8.75
C ALA A 62 -5.82 -1.33 8.11
N ASP A 63 -5.32 -0.82 6.98
CA ASP A 63 -6.00 0.19 6.17
C ASP A 63 -6.92 -0.52 5.18
N GLU A 64 -8.21 -0.33 5.28
CA GLU A 64 -9.19 -1.00 4.43
C GLU A 64 -9.19 -0.51 2.98
N GLY A 65 -8.87 0.77 2.78
CA GLY A 65 -8.79 1.35 1.44
C GLY A 65 -8.18 2.74 1.45
N VAL A 66 -6.91 2.85 1.08
CA VAL A 66 -6.22 4.13 0.93
C VAL A 66 -6.35 4.59 -0.52
N PRO A 67 -6.90 5.79 -0.79
CA PRO A 67 -6.97 6.31 -2.17
C PRO A 67 -5.57 6.41 -2.77
N PHE A 68 -5.42 5.93 -4.00
CA PHE A 68 -4.12 5.91 -4.66
C PHE A 68 -3.52 7.31 -4.82
N ARG A 69 -4.35 8.31 -5.08
CA ARG A 69 -3.88 9.70 -5.19
C ARG A 69 -3.21 10.20 -3.90
N ASP A 70 -3.64 9.71 -2.73
CA ASP A 70 -3.02 10.09 -1.45
C ASP A 70 -1.62 9.47 -1.33
N ILE A 71 -1.45 8.24 -1.80
CA ILE A 71 -0.14 7.58 -1.87
C ILE A 71 0.77 8.35 -2.82
N ALA A 72 0.29 8.65 -4.02
CA ALA A 72 1.04 9.42 -5.01
C ALA A 72 1.38 10.83 -4.49
N GLY A 73 0.47 11.44 -3.75
CA GLY A 73 0.66 12.75 -3.14
C GLY A 73 1.81 12.78 -2.14
N VAL A 74 1.87 11.81 -1.24
CA VAL A 74 2.96 11.69 -0.26
C VAL A 74 4.30 11.45 -0.97
N ILE A 75 4.33 10.56 -1.95
CA ILE A 75 5.55 10.28 -2.73
C ILE A 75 6.04 11.56 -3.42
N GLY A 76 5.15 12.28 -4.09
CA GLY A 76 5.50 13.53 -4.75
C GLY A 76 6.04 14.58 -3.79
N LYS A 77 5.42 14.72 -2.63
CA LYS A 77 5.86 15.67 -1.58
C LYS A 77 7.26 15.29 -1.06
N GLN A 78 7.48 14.03 -0.75
CA GLN A 78 8.75 13.55 -0.20
C GLN A 78 9.91 13.65 -1.21
N LEU A 79 9.62 13.42 -2.49
CA LEU A 79 10.61 13.55 -3.56
C LEU A 79 10.75 14.97 -4.11
N ASN A 80 9.87 15.88 -3.69
CA ASN A 80 9.80 17.24 -4.22
C ASN A 80 9.61 17.25 -5.75
N VAL A 81 8.68 16.44 -6.23
CA VAL A 81 8.28 16.36 -7.64
C VAL A 81 6.78 16.61 -7.79
N PRO A 82 6.31 17.02 -8.99
CA PRO A 82 4.88 17.21 -9.24
C PRO A 82 4.08 15.92 -9.07
N VAL A 83 2.83 16.06 -8.67
CA VAL A 83 1.85 14.97 -8.60
C VAL A 83 0.87 15.18 -9.76
N ILE A 84 0.79 14.22 -10.67
CA ILE A 84 0.09 14.38 -11.95
C ILE A 84 -0.93 13.26 -12.15
N SER A 85 -2.13 13.63 -12.60
CA SER A 85 -3.13 12.67 -13.08
C SER A 85 -2.77 12.22 -14.49
N ILE A 86 -2.80 10.93 -14.74
CA ILE A 86 -2.57 10.34 -16.07
C ILE A 86 -3.79 9.50 -16.49
N SER A 87 -3.93 9.30 -17.80
CA SER A 87 -4.99 8.44 -18.33
C SER A 87 -4.64 6.96 -18.12
N ARG A 88 -5.63 6.09 -18.30
CA ARG A 88 -5.42 4.64 -18.24
C ARG A 88 -4.45 4.16 -19.31
N GLU A 89 -4.49 4.77 -20.49
CA GLU A 89 -3.57 4.46 -21.60
C GLU A 89 -2.13 4.84 -21.22
N GLU A 90 -1.95 6.02 -20.63
CA GLU A 90 -0.64 6.49 -20.18
C GLU A 90 -0.10 5.66 -19.03
N ALA A 91 -0.98 5.07 -18.20
CA ALA A 91 -0.59 4.26 -17.05
C ALA A 91 0.25 3.04 -17.44
N VAL A 92 -0.02 2.42 -18.60
CA VAL A 92 0.74 1.27 -19.09
C VAL A 92 2.20 1.64 -19.32
N ALA A 93 2.45 2.78 -19.97
CA ALA A 93 3.82 3.27 -20.22
C ALA A 93 4.50 3.77 -18.94
N HIS A 94 3.73 4.39 -18.02
CA HIS A 94 4.27 4.95 -16.80
C HIS A 94 4.63 3.88 -15.76
N PHE A 95 3.69 2.99 -15.46
CA PHE A 95 3.82 1.98 -14.41
C PHE A 95 4.33 0.63 -14.89
N GLY A 96 4.32 0.36 -16.21
CA GLY A 96 4.73 -0.92 -16.75
C GLY A 96 3.82 -2.06 -16.28
N PHE A 97 4.41 -3.16 -15.84
CA PHE A 97 3.66 -4.36 -15.44
C PHE A 97 2.76 -4.16 -14.22
N ILE A 98 2.99 -3.12 -13.43
CA ILE A 98 2.14 -2.81 -12.26
C ILE A 98 0.98 -1.86 -12.59
N SER A 99 0.79 -1.50 -13.87
CA SER A 99 -0.25 -0.56 -14.30
C SER A 99 -1.66 -1.02 -13.91
N THR A 100 -1.95 -2.30 -14.00
CA THR A 100 -3.24 -2.86 -13.58
C THR A 100 -3.49 -2.63 -12.10
N LEU A 101 -2.48 -2.92 -11.25
CA LEU A 101 -2.59 -2.70 -9.80
C LEU A 101 -2.78 -1.21 -9.47
N ALA A 102 -2.05 -0.33 -10.17
CA ALA A 102 -2.17 1.11 -9.95
C ALA A 102 -3.56 1.67 -10.30
N SER A 103 -4.34 0.96 -11.08
CA SER A 103 -5.67 1.36 -11.54
C SER A 103 -6.83 0.66 -10.83
N LEU A 104 -6.58 -0.42 -10.09
CA LEU A 104 -7.61 -1.20 -9.43
C LEU A 104 -8.12 -0.55 -8.15
N ASP A 105 -9.43 -0.68 -7.92
CA ASP A 105 -10.06 -0.38 -6.64
C ASP A 105 -10.27 -1.69 -5.90
N ILE A 106 -9.48 -1.94 -4.87
CA ILE A 106 -9.45 -3.22 -4.15
C ILE A 106 -9.51 -3.07 -2.63
N PRO A 107 -10.48 -2.31 -2.09
CA PRO A 107 -10.62 -2.22 -0.64
C PRO A 107 -10.88 -3.60 -0.04
N ARG A 108 -10.42 -3.81 1.18
CA ARG A 108 -10.60 -5.06 1.92
C ARG A 108 -10.86 -4.76 3.38
N SER A 109 -11.58 -5.64 4.05
CA SER A 109 -11.82 -5.57 5.48
C SER A 109 -11.17 -6.74 6.19
N SER A 110 -10.68 -6.50 7.41
CA SER A 110 -10.17 -7.53 8.31
C SER A 110 -11.07 -7.77 9.53
N ALA A 111 -12.30 -7.24 9.50
CA ALA A 111 -13.21 -7.35 10.65
C ALA A 111 -13.41 -8.79 11.12
N ALA A 112 -13.68 -9.72 10.19
CA ALA A 112 -13.85 -11.14 10.51
C ALA A 112 -12.57 -11.78 11.06
N THR A 113 -11.42 -11.43 10.51
CA THR A 113 -10.11 -11.90 10.98
C THR A 113 -9.84 -11.41 12.40
N GLN A 114 -10.10 -10.16 12.68
CA GLN A 114 -9.94 -9.56 14.01
C GLN A 114 -10.86 -10.24 15.04
N GLU A 115 -12.10 -10.48 14.66
CA GLU A 115 -13.06 -11.17 15.53
C GLU A 115 -12.63 -12.61 15.82
N LEU A 116 -12.22 -13.35 14.79
CA LEU A 116 -11.84 -14.76 14.92
C LEU A 116 -10.57 -14.94 15.77
N LEU A 117 -9.56 -14.13 15.58
CA LEU A 117 -8.23 -14.33 16.17
C LEU A 117 -7.88 -13.33 17.29
N GLY A 118 -8.70 -12.32 17.50
CA GLY A 118 -8.35 -11.24 18.43
C GLY A 118 -7.18 -10.40 17.94
N TRP A 119 -6.89 -10.46 16.63
CA TRP A 119 -5.82 -9.67 16.01
C TRP A 119 -6.20 -8.19 15.98
N ARG A 120 -5.26 -7.34 16.35
CA ARG A 120 -5.43 -5.88 16.29
C ARG A 120 -4.17 -5.27 15.69
N PRO A 121 -4.25 -4.62 14.53
CA PRO A 121 -3.11 -3.88 14.00
C PRO A 121 -2.82 -2.66 14.88
N VAL A 122 -1.57 -2.48 15.25
CA VAL A 122 -1.12 -1.42 16.18
C VAL A 122 0.00 -0.56 15.59
N GLN A 123 0.56 -0.96 14.45
CA GLN A 123 1.63 -0.23 13.80
C GLN A 123 1.08 0.95 12.97
N ARG A 124 2.00 1.77 12.42
CA ARG A 124 1.60 2.91 11.59
C ARG A 124 0.77 2.47 10.40
N ALA A 125 -0.25 3.24 10.09
CA ALA A 125 -0.97 3.15 8.83
C ALA A 125 -0.06 3.52 7.64
N LEU A 126 -0.48 3.21 6.42
CA LEU A 126 0.34 3.39 5.23
C LEU A 126 0.81 4.84 5.03
N ILE A 127 -0.09 5.81 5.08
CA ILE A 127 0.28 7.21 4.82
C ILE A 127 1.26 7.74 5.88
N PRO A 128 0.99 7.61 7.20
CA PRO A 128 1.98 8.01 8.20
C PRO A 128 3.32 7.29 8.07
N ASP A 129 3.32 6.03 7.64
CA ASP A 129 4.56 5.28 7.43
C ASP A 129 5.36 5.81 6.22
N LEU A 130 4.67 6.16 5.13
CA LEU A 130 5.28 6.79 3.95
C LEU A 130 5.87 8.18 4.25
N GLU A 131 5.37 8.85 5.25
CA GLU A 131 5.91 10.14 5.68
C GLU A 131 7.23 10.00 6.45
N GLN A 132 7.60 8.78 6.82
CA GLN A 132 8.89 8.52 7.49
C GLN A 132 10.04 8.48 6.49
N THR A 133 11.24 8.71 7.00
CA THR A 133 12.43 8.87 6.16
C THR A 133 12.95 7.56 5.56
N HIS A 134 12.62 6.40 6.14
CA HIS A 134 13.20 5.12 5.71
C HIS A 134 12.90 4.76 4.24
N TYR A 135 11.82 5.25 3.66
CA TYR A 135 11.52 5.03 2.25
C TYR A 135 12.32 5.91 1.29
N PHE A 136 12.86 7.02 1.76
CA PHE A 136 13.43 8.07 0.91
C PHE A 136 14.90 8.38 1.17
N ASN A 137 15.53 7.69 2.11
CA ASN A 137 16.93 7.92 2.53
C ASN A 137 18.00 7.24 1.64
N ASN A 138 17.63 6.81 0.46
CA ASN A 138 18.57 6.15 -0.47
C ASN A 138 18.94 7.05 -1.64
#